data_48ac80910592e487b4c75b70196090ec
#
_entry.id   48ac80910592e487b4c75b70196090ec
#
_cell.length_a   1.000
_cell.length_b   1.000
_cell.length_c   1.000
_cell.angle_alpha   90.00
_cell.angle_beta   90.00
_cell.angle_gamma   90.00
#
_symmetry.space_group_name_H-M   'P 1'
#
loop_
_entity.id
_entity.type
_entity.pdbx_description
1 polymer ?
#
loop_
_entity_poly.entity_id
_entity_poly.type
_entity_poly.pdbx_seq_one_letter_code
_entity_poly.pdbx_strand_id
1 'polypeptide(L)'
;MKSWTAAAVAAVCVALLTSDARPVKTTSGLVSGAAGRNTAITVFKGIPFAAPPVGPRRWRAPEPAPPWDGVRKADAFSPSCIQTIVTEKKPWTYEFMTHGEVSEDCLYLNVWTPATSSTDRRPVFVYIYGGGNVEGSGSIPAYDGEGLASKGLV
;
A
#
# COMPACT_ATOMS: atom_id res chain seq x y z
N MET A 1 24.73 57.09 23.42
CA MET A 1 24.90 55.64 23.67
C MET A 1 23.55 54.98 23.41
N LYS A 2 23.37 54.28 22.27
CA LYS A 2 22.10 53.58 21.91
C LYS A 2 22.40 52.10 22.03
N SER A 3 21.74 51.41 22.99
CA SER A 3 21.81 49.97 23.19
C SER A 3 20.90 49.28 22.19
N TRP A 4 21.44 48.41 21.37
CA TRP A 4 20.69 47.53 20.49
C TRP A 4 20.48 46.20 21.22
N THR A 5 19.24 45.89 21.55
CA THR A 5 18.85 44.58 22.06
C THR A 5 18.58 43.65 20.85
N ALA A 6 19.43 42.65 20.66
CA ALA A 6 19.26 41.63 19.67
C ALA A 6 18.17 40.65 20.18
N ALA A 7 17.05 40.58 19.48
CA ALA A 7 16.02 39.58 19.70
C ALA A 7 16.41 38.28 18.95
N ALA A 8 16.72 37.23 19.70
CA ALA A 8 16.95 35.90 19.14
C ALA A 8 15.61 35.25 18.78
N VAL A 9 15.35 35.06 17.50
CA VAL A 9 14.22 34.27 17.01
C VAL A 9 14.61 32.80 17.05
N ALA A 10 14.06 32.06 18.01
CA ALA A 10 14.19 30.61 18.07
C ALA A 10 13.25 29.98 17.04
N ALA A 11 13.79 29.44 15.96
CA ALA A 11 13.05 28.63 15.00
C ALA A 11 12.76 27.26 15.62
N VAL A 12 11.51 27.03 16.02
CA VAL A 12 11.03 25.71 16.44
C VAL A 12 10.78 24.88 15.19
N CYS A 13 11.73 23.99 14.83
CA CYS A 13 11.50 22.94 13.86
C CYS A 13 10.52 21.90 14.47
N VAL A 14 9.24 22.00 14.13
CA VAL A 14 8.28 20.93 14.38
C VAL A 14 8.57 19.82 13.38
N ALA A 15 9.33 18.81 13.81
CA ALA A 15 9.45 17.57 13.06
C ALA A 15 8.05 16.93 13.04
N LEU A 16 7.42 16.90 11.86
CA LEU A 16 6.24 16.09 11.61
C LEU A 16 6.66 14.63 11.75
N LEU A 17 6.44 14.07 12.93
CA LEU A 17 6.54 12.63 13.16
C LEU A 17 5.41 11.98 12.35
N THR A 18 5.71 11.54 11.14
CA THR A 18 4.87 10.56 10.45
C THR A 18 4.88 9.32 11.33
N SER A 19 3.75 9.00 11.93
CA SER A 19 3.57 7.79 12.73
C SER A 19 3.62 6.60 11.77
N ASP A 20 4.83 6.14 11.44
CA ASP A 20 5.00 4.86 10.79
C ASP A 20 4.45 3.78 11.74
N ALA A 21 3.48 3.00 11.26
CA ALA A 21 2.97 1.88 12.03
C ALA A 21 4.12 0.93 12.37
N ARG A 22 4.06 0.28 13.54
CA ARG A 22 5.09 -0.69 13.95
C ARG A 22 5.33 -1.71 12.84
N PRO A 23 6.60 -1.98 12.47
CA PRO A 23 6.89 -2.94 11.42
C PRO A 23 6.33 -4.33 11.75
N VAL A 24 5.70 -4.94 10.76
CA VAL A 24 5.14 -6.30 10.83
C VAL A 24 6.09 -7.26 10.12
N LYS A 25 6.35 -8.41 10.77
CA LYS A 25 7.19 -9.45 10.20
C LYS A 25 6.38 -10.30 9.22
N THR A 26 6.88 -10.42 8.00
CA THR A 26 6.41 -11.36 6.97
C THR A 26 7.43 -12.47 6.76
N THR A 27 7.12 -13.44 5.90
CA THR A 27 8.07 -14.51 5.52
C THR A 27 9.29 -13.98 4.76
N SER A 28 9.16 -12.83 4.08
CA SER A 28 10.22 -12.26 3.23
C SER A 28 10.96 -11.09 3.89
N GLY A 29 10.45 -10.51 4.99
CA GLY A 29 11.09 -9.39 5.69
C GLY A 29 10.11 -8.56 6.51
N LEU A 30 10.55 -7.43 7.02
CA LEU A 30 9.72 -6.49 7.77
C LEU A 30 9.03 -5.51 6.81
N VAL A 31 7.76 -5.18 7.10
CA VAL A 31 7.00 -4.14 6.38
C VAL A 31 6.46 -3.11 7.36
N SER A 32 6.49 -1.83 6.99
CA SER A 32 5.78 -0.76 7.70
C SER A 32 4.65 -0.22 6.82
N GLY A 33 3.48 -0.08 7.40
CA GLY A 33 2.33 0.56 6.76
C GLY A 33 2.23 2.04 7.12
N ALA A 34 1.20 2.68 6.60
CA ALA A 34 0.82 4.06 6.93
C ALA A 34 -0.54 4.09 7.61
N ALA A 35 -0.85 5.21 8.27
CA ALA A 35 -2.20 5.44 8.76
C ALA A 35 -3.18 5.61 7.60
N GLY A 36 -4.36 5.02 7.69
CA GLY A 36 -5.47 5.26 6.78
C GLY A 36 -6.07 6.66 6.94
N ARG A 37 -7.11 6.97 6.18
CA ARG A 37 -7.94 8.18 6.40
C ARG A 37 -8.55 8.15 7.81
N ASN A 38 -9.01 6.98 8.23
CA ASN A 38 -9.27 6.68 9.64
C ASN A 38 -7.95 6.22 10.27
N THR A 39 -7.39 7.02 11.17
CA THR A 39 -6.09 6.76 11.82
C THR A 39 -6.07 5.52 12.71
N ALA A 40 -7.23 4.94 13.03
CA ALA A 40 -7.34 3.65 13.71
C ALA A 40 -7.06 2.45 12.78
N ILE A 41 -6.98 2.69 11.46
CA ILE A 41 -6.68 1.67 10.46
C ILE A 41 -5.25 1.85 9.97
N THR A 42 -4.47 0.78 10.02
CA THR A 42 -3.17 0.72 9.34
C THR A 42 -3.38 0.17 7.93
N VAL A 43 -2.77 0.83 6.96
CA VAL A 43 -2.84 0.45 5.54
C VAL A 43 -1.45 0.06 5.07
N PHE A 44 -1.33 -1.11 4.48
CA PHE A 44 -0.14 -1.58 3.80
C PHE A 44 -0.44 -1.69 2.32
N LYS A 45 0.35 -1.04 1.47
CA LYS A 45 0.21 -1.03 0.02
C LYS A 45 1.48 -1.55 -0.64
N GLY A 46 1.34 -2.37 -1.68
CA GLY A 46 2.49 -2.82 -2.45
C GLY A 46 3.39 -3.82 -1.74
N ILE A 47 2.81 -4.78 -1.00
CA ILE A 47 3.56 -5.91 -0.43
C ILE A 47 3.74 -6.96 -1.52
N PRO A 48 4.98 -7.34 -1.90
CA PRO A 48 5.19 -8.39 -2.89
C PRO A 48 4.78 -9.74 -2.33
N PHE A 49 3.95 -10.49 -3.04
CA PHE A 49 3.58 -11.85 -2.66
C PHE A 49 4.29 -12.93 -3.49
N ALA A 50 4.96 -12.54 -4.57
CA ALA A 50 5.77 -13.41 -5.40
C ALA A 50 6.95 -12.64 -5.99
N ALA A 51 7.94 -13.36 -6.52
CA ALA A 51 9.02 -12.78 -7.28
C ALA A 51 8.47 -12.12 -8.57
N PRO A 52 9.07 -11.00 -9.02
CA PRO A 52 8.66 -10.35 -10.26
C PRO A 52 8.64 -11.34 -11.44
N PRO A 53 7.52 -11.46 -12.21
CA PRO A 53 7.40 -12.38 -13.32
C PRO A 53 8.04 -11.82 -14.60
N VAL A 54 9.30 -11.40 -14.49
CA VAL A 54 10.06 -10.74 -15.56
C VAL A 54 11.13 -11.66 -16.14
N GLY A 55 11.55 -11.43 -17.38
CA GLY A 55 12.60 -12.19 -18.03
C GLY A 55 12.33 -13.70 -18.04
N PRO A 56 13.22 -14.53 -17.47
CA PRO A 56 13.05 -15.99 -17.45
C PRO A 56 11.84 -16.50 -16.67
N ARG A 57 11.25 -15.66 -15.78
CA ARG A 57 10.06 -15.98 -14.98
C ARG A 57 8.74 -15.72 -15.71
N ARG A 58 8.77 -15.08 -16.88
CA ARG A 58 7.55 -14.86 -17.68
C ARG A 58 6.91 -16.20 -18.04
N TRP A 59 5.60 -16.29 -17.87
CA TRP A 59 4.82 -17.51 -18.18
C TRP A 59 5.25 -18.76 -17.38
N ARG A 60 5.87 -18.56 -16.22
CA ARG A 60 6.23 -19.63 -15.29
C ARG A 60 5.33 -19.62 -14.07
N ALA A 61 5.33 -20.72 -13.34
CA ALA A 61 4.73 -20.77 -12.02
C ALA A 61 5.37 -19.70 -11.12
N PRO A 62 4.60 -19.05 -10.23
CA PRO A 62 5.15 -18.03 -9.34
C PRO A 62 6.17 -18.62 -8.37
N GLU A 63 7.24 -17.88 -8.13
CA GLU A 63 8.25 -18.17 -7.12
C GLU A 63 8.01 -17.29 -5.87
N PRO A 64 8.43 -17.73 -4.67
CA PRO A 64 8.35 -16.88 -3.49
C PRO A 64 9.00 -15.51 -3.68
N ALA A 65 8.43 -14.48 -3.08
CA ALA A 65 9.04 -13.15 -3.10
C ALA A 65 10.44 -13.21 -2.48
N PRO A 66 11.47 -12.61 -3.12
CA PRO A 66 12.80 -12.55 -2.55
C PRO A 66 12.79 -11.88 -1.17
N PRO A 67 13.59 -12.38 -0.21
CA PRO A 67 13.72 -11.71 1.08
C PRO A 67 14.39 -10.35 0.91
N TRP A 68 14.09 -9.43 1.83
CA TRP A 68 14.73 -8.12 1.90
C TRP A 68 15.23 -7.82 3.31
N ASP A 69 16.29 -7.02 3.38
CA ASP A 69 16.84 -6.53 4.63
C ASP A 69 16.15 -5.22 5.05
N GLY A 70 16.15 -4.97 6.36
CA GLY A 70 15.56 -3.78 6.95
C GLY A 70 14.04 -3.77 6.90
N VAL A 71 13.45 -2.59 6.90
CA VAL A 71 11.99 -2.38 6.87
C VAL A 71 11.59 -1.82 5.51
N ARG A 72 10.78 -2.59 4.78
CA ARG A 72 10.16 -2.14 3.52
C ARG A 72 8.97 -1.25 3.84
N LYS A 73 8.96 -0.04 3.31
CA LYS A 73 7.79 0.83 3.35
C LYS A 73 6.71 0.31 2.41
N ALA A 74 5.52 0.09 2.96
CA ALA A 74 4.33 -0.35 2.24
C ALA A 74 3.26 0.75 2.30
N ASP A 75 3.60 1.94 1.82
CA ASP A 75 2.82 3.17 1.90
C ASP A 75 2.27 3.63 0.54
N ALA A 76 2.69 3.00 -0.56
CA ALA A 76 2.27 3.32 -1.91
C ALA A 76 1.83 2.06 -2.68
N PHE A 77 0.82 2.20 -3.54
CA PHE A 77 0.44 1.14 -4.47
C PHE A 77 1.58 0.84 -5.44
N SER A 78 1.75 -0.44 -5.76
CA SER A 78 2.63 -0.88 -6.84
C SER A 78 1.99 -0.61 -8.21
N PRO A 79 2.78 -0.65 -9.31
CA PRO A 79 2.24 -0.66 -10.65
C PRO A 79 1.22 -1.80 -10.85
N SER A 80 0.23 -1.56 -11.69
CA SER A 80 -0.71 -2.59 -12.15
C SER A 80 -0.04 -3.50 -13.17
N CYS A 81 -0.54 -4.73 -13.34
CA CYS A 81 -0.05 -5.60 -14.40
C CYS A 81 -0.31 -4.99 -15.79
N ILE A 82 0.50 -5.39 -16.76
CA ILE A 82 0.43 -4.87 -18.15
C ILE A 82 -0.98 -5.01 -18.67
N GLN A 83 -1.59 -3.88 -18.97
CA GLN A 83 -2.94 -3.76 -19.53
C GLN A 83 -3.09 -2.40 -20.22
N THR A 84 -4.13 -2.22 -21.02
CA THR A 84 -4.46 -0.91 -21.58
C THR A 84 -5.13 -0.06 -20.50
N ILE A 85 -4.55 1.08 -20.19
CA ILE A 85 -5.19 2.07 -19.32
C ILE A 85 -6.13 2.91 -20.17
N VAL A 86 -7.41 2.88 -19.83
CA VAL A 86 -8.45 3.70 -20.46
C VAL A 86 -8.94 4.72 -19.44
N THR A 87 -9.12 5.96 -19.89
CA THR A 87 -9.56 7.07 -19.03
C THR A 87 -11.08 7.23 -19.00
N GLU A 88 -11.77 6.66 -19.98
CA GLU A 88 -13.23 6.66 -20.09
C GLU A 88 -13.71 5.32 -20.65
N LYS A 89 -14.61 4.67 -19.92
CA LYS A 89 -15.20 3.38 -20.32
C LYS A 89 -16.62 3.28 -19.73
N LYS A 90 -17.60 3.79 -20.47
CA LYS A 90 -19.01 3.67 -20.02
C LYS A 90 -19.45 2.22 -19.88
N PRO A 91 -20.24 1.86 -18.84
CA PRO A 91 -20.83 2.77 -17.84
C PRO A 91 -19.91 3.03 -16.62
N TRP A 92 -18.65 2.60 -16.65
CA TRP A 92 -17.71 2.68 -15.53
C TRP A 92 -17.25 4.12 -15.32
N THR A 93 -17.11 4.48 -14.06
CA THR A 93 -16.59 5.79 -13.62
C THR A 93 -15.18 5.63 -13.05
N TYR A 94 -14.49 6.73 -12.80
CA TYR A 94 -13.09 6.78 -12.35
C TYR A 94 -12.78 5.80 -11.22
N GLU A 95 -13.65 5.71 -10.23
CA GLU A 95 -13.46 4.88 -9.03
C GLU A 95 -13.47 3.37 -9.31
N PHE A 96 -13.94 2.93 -10.48
CA PHE A 96 -13.95 1.53 -10.89
C PHE A 96 -12.90 1.19 -11.94
N MET A 97 -12.04 2.15 -12.29
CA MET A 97 -11.05 1.99 -13.35
C MET A 97 -9.65 1.87 -12.79
N THR A 98 -8.78 1.16 -13.52
CA THR A 98 -7.35 1.10 -13.22
C THR A 98 -6.68 2.39 -13.60
N HIS A 99 -5.83 2.91 -12.71
CA HIS A 99 -5.07 4.14 -12.89
C HIS A 99 -3.58 3.92 -12.61
N GLY A 100 -2.76 4.87 -13.06
CA GLY A 100 -1.33 4.89 -12.79
C GLY A 100 -0.50 4.03 -13.73
N GLU A 101 0.65 3.63 -13.25
CA GLU A 101 1.64 2.91 -14.04
C GLU A 101 1.29 1.43 -14.20
N VAL A 102 1.78 0.84 -15.29
CA VAL A 102 1.73 -0.60 -15.54
C VAL A 102 3.14 -1.17 -15.63
N SER A 103 3.32 -2.39 -15.15
CA SER A 103 4.60 -3.08 -15.17
C SER A 103 4.41 -4.59 -15.25
N GLU A 104 5.40 -5.31 -15.74
CA GLU A 104 5.46 -6.76 -15.56
C GLU A 104 5.73 -7.14 -14.09
N ASP A 105 6.45 -6.30 -13.34
CA ASP A 105 6.60 -6.41 -11.89
C ASP A 105 5.35 -5.87 -11.19
N CYS A 106 4.34 -6.74 -11.02
CA CYS A 106 3.01 -6.36 -10.56
C CYS A 106 2.39 -7.34 -9.52
N LEU A 107 3.16 -8.30 -9.02
CA LEU A 107 2.64 -9.31 -8.09
C LEU A 107 2.67 -8.80 -6.64
N TYR A 108 1.77 -7.87 -6.34
CA TYR A 108 1.66 -7.19 -5.05
C TYR A 108 0.26 -7.27 -4.50
N LEU A 109 0.15 -7.25 -3.17
CA LEU A 109 -1.12 -7.16 -2.44
C LEU A 109 -1.14 -5.94 -1.53
N ASN A 110 -2.35 -5.58 -1.10
CA ASN A 110 -2.59 -4.50 -0.16
C ASN A 110 -3.37 -5.04 1.03
N VAL A 111 -3.18 -4.44 2.21
CA VAL A 111 -3.86 -4.86 3.45
C VAL A 111 -4.35 -3.63 4.18
N TRP A 112 -5.57 -3.67 4.66
CA TRP A 112 -6.17 -2.71 5.60
C TRP A 112 -6.49 -3.45 6.89
N THR A 113 -6.04 -2.94 8.03
CA THR A 113 -6.22 -3.63 9.30
C THR A 113 -6.45 -2.68 10.47
N PRO A 114 -7.44 -2.97 11.32
CA PRO A 114 -7.62 -2.31 12.60
C PRO A 114 -6.81 -2.98 13.71
N ALA A 115 -6.05 -4.04 13.41
CA ALA A 115 -5.29 -4.77 14.40
C ALA A 115 -4.16 -3.91 14.98
N THR A 116 -4.03 -3.91 16.30
CA THR A 116 -3.00 -3.17 17.03
C THR A 116 -1.89 -4.07 17.56
N SER A 117 -2.09 -5.39 17.51
CA SER A 117 -1.11 -6.37 17.96
C SER A 117 -1.16 -7.65 17.12
N SER A 118 -0.08 -8.45 17.17
CA SER A 118 0.00 -9.76 16.53
C SER A 118 -0.92 -10.81 17.15
N THR A 119 -1.50 -10.52 18.31
CA THR A 119 -2.44 -11.42 19.00
C THR A 119 -3.90 -11.10 18.67
N ASP A 120 -4.18 -10.01 17.97
CA ASP A 120 -5.51 -9.68 17.48
C ASP A 120 -5.92 -10.70 16.42
N ARG A 121 -6.88 -11.55 16.79
CA ARG A 121 -7.44 -12.58 15.87
C ARG A 121 -8.66 -12.01 15.18
N ARG A 122 -8.43 -11.28 14.10
CA ARG A 122 -9.49 -10.67 13.29
C ARG A 122 -9.87 -11.59 12.12
N PRO A 123 -11.13 -11.62 11.70
CA PRO A 123 -11.49 -12.32 10.47
C PRO A 123 -10.83 -11.62 9.28
N VAL A 124 -10.33 -12.42 8.34
CA VAL A 124 -9.65 -11.94 7.13
C VAL A 124 -10.59 -12.08 5.94
N PHE A 125 -10.79 -10.99 5.21
CA PHE A 125 -11.50 -10.96 3.95
C PHE A 125 -10.50 -10.80 2.80
N VAL A 126 -10.35 -11.83 1.97
CA VAL A 126 -9.48 -11.79 0.80
C VAL A 126 -10.32 -11.44 -0.42
N TYR A 127 -10.00 -10.30 -1.05
CA TYR A 127 -10.63 -9.85 -2.28
C TYR A 127 -9.72 -10.06 -3.49
N ILE A 128 -10.21 -10.78 -4.48
CA ILE A 128 -9.55 -10.97 -5.77
C ILE A 128 -10.39 -10.24 -6.80
N TYR A 129 -9.85 -9.18 -7.36
CA TYR A 129 -10.59 -8.33 -8.29
C TYR A 129 -10.89 -9.03 -9.63
N GLY A 130 -11.97 -8.60 -10.25
CA GLY A 130 -12.37 -9.06 -11.59
C GLY A 130 -11.65 -8.31 -12.70
N GLY A 131 -12.11 -8.49 -13.95
CA GLY A 131 -11.59 -7.81 -15.14
C GLY A 131 -11.40 -8.75 -16.34
N GLY A 132 -12.03 -9.93 -16.30
CA GLY A 132 -12.05 -10.89 -17.42
C GLY A 132 -10.67 -11.43 -17.82
N ASN A 133 -9.70 -11.46 -16.88
CA ASN A 133 -8.29 -11.78 -17.14
C ASN A 133 -7.60 -10.84 -18.14
N VAL A 134 -8.13 -9.66 -18.36
CA VAL A 134 -7.63 -8.68 -19.34
C VAL A 134 -7.19 -7.39 -18.68
N GLU A 135 -7.90 -6.97 -17.64
CA GLU A 135 -7.69 -5.71 -16.94
C GLU A 135 -8.00 -5.86 -15.44
N GLY A 136 -7.64 -4.85 -14.65
CA GLY A 136 -7.92 -4.76 -13.23
C GLY A 136 -6.68 -4.48 -12.40
N SER A 137 -6.90 -4.07 -11.16
CA SER A 137 -5.82 -3.78 -10.22
C SER A 137 -6.34 -3.78 -8.79
N GLY A 138 -5.48 -4.16 -7.85
CA GLY A 138 -5.73 -3.96 -6.42
C GLY A 138 -5.67 -2.50 -5.96
N SER A 139 -5.32 -1.56 -6.86
CA SER A 139 -5.27 -0.12 -6.58
C SER A 139 -6.52 0.64 -7.03
N ILE A 140 -7.51 -0.03 -7.62
CA ILE A 140 -8.78 0.60 -8.03
C ILE A 140 -9.46 1.20 -6.79
N PRO A 141 -9.86 2.49 -6.82
CA PRO A 141 -10.40 3.19 -5.64
C PRO A 141 -11.62 2.52 -5.01
N ALA A 142 -12.50 1.91 -5.81
CA ALA A 142 -13.67 1.18 -5.31
C ALA A 142 -13.31 -0.05 -4.45
N TYR A 143 -12.08 -0.53 -4.52
CA TYR A 143 -11.60 -1.69 -3.75
C TYR A 143 -10.85 -1.29 -2.47
N ASP A 144 -10.95 -0.03 -2.06
CA ASP A 144 -10.38 0.44 -0.79
C ASP A 144 -11.02 -0.32 0.38
N GLY A 145 -10.17 -1.05 1.12
CA GLY A 145 -10.61 -1.93 2.21
C GLY A 145 -10.89 -1.20 3.54
N GLU A 146 -10.68 0.12 3.62
CA GLU A 146 -10.80 0.86 4.88
C GLU A 146 -12.20 0.78 5.50
N GLY A 147 -13.23 0.75 4.65
CA GLY A 147 -14.61 0.58 5.10
C GLY A 147 -14.86 -0.77 5.80
N LEU A 148 -14.28 -1.86 5.28
CA LEU A 148 -14.37 -3.19 5.91
C LEU A 148 -13.49 -3.28 7.15
N ALA A 149 -12.29 -2.72 7.10
CA ALA A 149 -11.38 -2.66 8.24
C ALA A 149 -11.99 -1.88 9.41
N SER A 150 -12.72 -0.80 9.16
CA SER A 150 -13.45 -0.04 10.18
C SER A 150 -14.57 -0.85 10.88
N LYS A 151 -14.99 -1.97 10.28
CA LYS A 151 -15.94 -2.93 10.87
C LYS A 151 -15.24 -4.11 11.57
N GLY A 152 -13.91 -4.08 11.68
CA GLY A 152 -13.12 -5.06 12.41
C GLY A 152 -12.53 -6.20 11.58
N LEU A 153 -12.62 -6.15 10.26
CA LEU A 153 -12.00 -7.12 9.35
C LEU A 153 -10.54 -6.71 9.00
N VAL A 154 -9.81 -7.68 8.49
CA VAL A 154 -8.54 -7.46 7.82
C VAL A 154 -8.73 -7.79 6.36
#